data_d6f45a0e39d597715f92fed5fb16ddb5
#
_entry.id   d6f45a0e39d597715f92fed5fb16ddb5
#
_cell.length_a   1.000
_cell.length_b   1.000
_cell.length_c   1.000
_cell.angle_alpha   90.00
_cell.angle_beta   90.00
_cell.angle_gamma   90.00
#
_symmetry.space_group_name_H-M   'P 1'
#
loop_
_entity.id
_entity.type
_entity.pdbx_description
1 polymer ?
#
loop_
_entity_poly.entity_id
_entity_poly.type
_entity_poly.pdbx_seq_one_letter_code
_entity_poly.pdbx_strand_id
1 'polypeptide(L)'
;MQITLRQMRVFLAIAKAGNLSTASQDLALSKSAVSQALMDLEDKLGVSLFERVKGRLLLSSEGRRLKPQADELMDRSHDIENLFTGRAKGQLLSLIHISEPTRRTQ
;
A
#
# COMPACT_ATOMS: atom_id res chain seq x y z
N MET A 1 0.08 5.13 18.80
CA MET A 1 0.70 4.38 17.70
C MET A 1 0.27 4.96 16.36
N GLN A 2 1.21 5.17 15.47
CA GLN A 2 0.88 5.70 14.15
C GLN A 2 1.56 4.89 13.07
N ILE A 3 0.77 4.35 12.17
CA ILE A 3 1.30 3.73 10.97
C ILE A 3 1.34 4.79 9.88
N THR A 4 2.16 4.56 8.84
CA THR A 4 2.30 5.51 7.74
C THR A 4 1.94 4.86 6.42
N LEU A 5 1.60 5.68 5.43
CA LEU A 5 1.33 5.18 4.09
C LEU A 5 2.57 4.51 3.49
N ARG A 6 3.75 5.02 3.80
CA ARG A 6 4.98 4.40 3.34
C ARG A 6 5.11 2.98 3.87
N GLN A 7 4.78 2.77 5.15
CA GLN A 7 4.82 1.43 5.73
C GLN A 7 3.83 0.51 5.05
N MET A 8 2.63 1.00 4.75
CA MET A 8 1.64 0.20 4.02
C MET A 8 2.13 -0.15 2.63
N ARG A 9 2.74 0.82 1.95
CA ARG A 9 3.28 0.57 0.61
C ARG A 9 4.39 -0.47 0.64
N VAL A 10 5.27 -0.38 1.63
CA VAL A 10 6.35 -1.37 1.79
C VAL A 10 5.77 -2.75 2.06
N PHE A 11 4.80 -2.83 2.96
CA PHE A 11 4.15 -4.10 3.27
C PHE A 11 3.56 -4.74 2.01
N LEU A 12 2.81 -3.97 1.23
CA LEU A 12 2.17 -4.49 0.03
C LEU A 12 3.19 -4.91 -1.04
N ALA A 13 4.28 -4.16 -1.16
CA ALA A 13 5.32 -4.50 -2.12
C ALA A 13 6.00 -5.82 -1.76
N ILE A 14 6.26 -6.05 -0.47
CA ILE A 14 6.86 -7.30 -0.02
C ILE A 14 5.88 -8.46 -0.23
N ALA A 15 4.60 -8.23 0.06
CA ALA A 15 3.58 -9.25 -0.12
C ALA A 15 3.50 -9.69 -1.59
N LYS A 16 3.62 -8.74 -2.50
CA LYS A 16 3.57 -9.03 -3.93
C LYS A 16 4.84 -9.72 -4.41
N ALA A 17 5.99 -9.25 -3.95
CA ALA A 17 7.28 -9.72 -4.45
C ALA A 17 7.72 -11.05 -3.84
N GLY A 18 7.39 -11.28 -2.59
CA GLY A 18 7.82 -12.48 -1.88
C GLY A 18 9.24 -12.42 -1.37
N ASN A 19 9.91 -11.28 -1.50
CA ASN A 19 11.26 -11.10 -0.97
C ASN A 19 11.58 -9.61 -0.90
N LEU A 20 12.60 -9.28 -0.11
CA LEU A 20 12.98 -7.88 0.12
C LEU A 20 13.67 -7.26 -1.08
N SER A 21 14.47 -8.04 -1.79
CA SER A 21 15.24 -7.51 -2.92
C SER A 21 14.34 -6.97 -4.02
N THR A 22 13.39 -7.78 -4.45
CA THR A 22 12.45 -7.36 -5.50
C THR A 22 11.59 -6.21 -5.03
N ALA A 23 11.12 -6.26 -3.78
CA ALA A 23 10.32 -5.18 -3.22
C ALA A 23 11.10 -3.87 -3.22
N SER A 24 12.39 -3.92 -2.85
CA SER A 24 13.20 -2.71 -2.81
C SER A 24 13.38 -2.13 -4.21
N GLN A 25 13.53 -2.97 -5.22
CA GLN A 25 13.62 -2.50 -6.60
C GLN A 25 12.33 -1.84 -7.05
N ASP A 26 11.19 -2.47 -6.73
CA ASP A 26 9.89 -1.93 -7.10
C ASP A 26 9.64 -0.58 -6.46
N LEU A 27 10.15 -0.38 -5.25
CA LEU A 27 9.92 0.85 -4.50
C LEU A 27 11.02 1.89 -4.73
N ALA A 28 12.08 1.54 -5.44
CA ALA A 28 13.26 2.39 -5.62
C ALA A 28 13.85 2.81 -4.28
N LEU A 29 13.90 1.87 -3.34
CA LEU A 29 14.48 2.06 -2.01
C LEU A 29 15.59 1.06 -1.80
N SER A 30 16.47 1.33 -0.83
CA SER A 30 17.48 0.34 -0.47
C SER A 30 16.81 -0.83 0.26
N LYS A 31 17.46 -1.99 0.20
CA LYS A 31 16.93 -3.17 0.88
C LYS A 31 16.86 -2.94 2.38
N SER A 32 17.85 -2.23 2.95
CA SER A 32 17.83 -1.94 4.39
C SER A 32 16.69 -0.98 4.75
N ALA A 33 16.36 -0.02 3.88
CA ALA A 33 15.24 0.88 4.13
C ALA A 33 13.92 0.11 4.15
N VAL A 34 13.76 -0.83 3.20
CA VAL A 34 12.55 -1.65 3.13
C VAL A 34 12.44 -2.52 4.39
N SER A 35 13.55 -3.16 4.78
CA SER A 35 13.57 -4.00 5.96
C SER A 35 13.23 -3.21 7.21
N GLN A 36 13.81 -2.01 7.34
CA GLN A 36 13.57 -1.18 8.52
C GLN A 36 12.10 -0.73 8.59
N ALA A 37 11.54 -0.34 7.45
CA ALA A 37 10.14 0.07 7.43
C ALA A 37 9.21 -1.06 7.84
N LEU A 38 9.51 -2.28 7.39
CA LEU A 38 8.71 -3.43 7.78
C LEU A 38 8.84 -3.71 9.27
N MET A 39 10.06 -3.66 9.81
CA MET A 39 10.28 -3.90 11.23
C MET A 39 9.55 -2.87 12.07
N ASP A 40 9.61 -1.60 11.67
CA ASP A 40 8.92 -0.54 12.40
C ASP A 40 7.41 -0.79 12.40
N LEU A 41 6.87 -1.20 11.27
CA LEU A 41 5.44 -1.50 11.17
C LEU A 41 5.06 -2.66 12.07
N GLU A 42 5.84 -3.74 12.02
CA GLU A 42 5.57 -4.91 12.87
C GLU A 42 5.67 -4.57 14.34
N ASP A 43 6.64 -3.72 14.71
CA ASP A 43 6.77 -3.29 16.10
C ASP A 43 5.56 -2.49 16.54
N LYS A 44 5.05 -1.59 15.68
CA LYS A 44 3.89 -0.78 16.02
C LYS A 44 2.64 -1.63 16.18
N LEU A 45 2.48 -2.64 15.34
CA LEU A 45 1.30 -3.49 15.37
C LEU A 45 1.43 -4.63 16.38
N GLY A 46 2.65 -4.94 16.81
CA GLY A 46 2.90 -6.00 17.76
C GLY A 46 2.73 -7.40 17.20
N VAL A 47 2.83 -7.55 15.88
CA VAL A 47 2.68 -8.85 15.23
C VAL A 47 3.67 -8.99 14.10
N SER A 48 3.95 -10.23 13.71
CA SER A 48 4.72 -10.54 12.52
C SER A 48 3.78 -10.64 11.33
N LEU A 49 4.11 -9.94 10.26
CA LEU A 49 3.24 -9.91 9.07
C LEU A 49 3.65 -10.94 8.03
N PHE A 50 4.85 -11.50 8.13
CA PHE A 50 5.35 -12.46 7.16
C PHE A 50 5.98 -13.65 7.86
N GLU A 51 5.96 -14.79 7.17
CA GLU A 51 6.65 -16.00 7.57
C GLU A 51 7.64 -16.35 6.47
N ARG A 52 8.83 -16.83 6.89
CA ARG A 52 9.81 -17.26 5.91
C ARG A 52 9.61 -18.74 5.64
N VAL A 53 9.27 -19.07 4.39
CA VAL A 53 9.02 -20.44 3.98
C VAL A 53 9.85 -20.71 2.74
N LYS A 54 10.81 -21.62 2.85
CA LYS A 54 11.69 -22.03 1.74
C LYS A 54 12.32 -20.81 1.05
N GLY A 55 12.83 -19.91 1.86
CA GLY A 55 13.52 -18.72 1.34
C GLY A 55 12.63 -17.59 0.85
N ARG A 56 11.33 -17.77 0.92
CA ARG A 56 10.39 -16.74 0.50
C ARG A 56 9.65 -16.17 1.69
N LEU A 57 9.21 -14.93 1.55
CA LEU A 57 8.36 -14.29 2.55
C LEU A 57 6.91 -14.45 2.13
N LEU A 58 6.14 -15.12 2.96
CA LEU A 58 4.71 -15.31 2.74
C LEU A 58 3.95 -14.62 3.84
N LEU A 59 2.74 -14.16 3.55
CA LEU A 59 1.94 -13.49 4.56
C LEU A 59 1.62 -14.44 5.70
N SER A 60 1.82 -13.96 6.93
CA SER A 60 1.33 -14.65 8.12
C SER A 60 -0.18 -14.52 8.18
N SER A 61 -0.83 -15.13 9.16
CA SER A 61 -2.27 -14.94 9.34
C SER A 61 -2.60 -13.48 9.58
N GLU A 62 -1.75 -12.79 10.37
CA GLU A 62 -1.92 -11.36 10.60
C GLU A 62 -1.70 -10.55 9.31
N GLY A 63 -0.72 -10.95 8.51
CA GLY A 63 -0.48 -10.29 7.23
C GLY A 63 -1.66 -10.44 6.30
N ARG A 64 -2.29 -11.61 6.27
CA ARG A 64 -3.47 -11.83 5.44
C ARG A 64 -4.66 -10.99 5.91
N ARG A 65 -4.74 -10.72 7.20
CA ARG A 65 -5.80 -9.84 7.72
C ARG A 65 -5.52 -8.38 7.36
N LEU A 66 -4.26 -7.98 7.37
CA LEU A 66 -3.90 -6.60 7.07
C LEU A 66 -4.02 -6.28 5.58
N LYS A 67 -3.74 -7.23 4.70
CA LYS A 67 -3.60 -6.94 3.28
C LYS A 67 -4.81 -6.24 2.67
N PRO A 68 -6.07 -6.70 2.86
CA PRO A 68 -7.21 -5.98 2.27
C PRO A 68 -7.37 -4.58 2.84
N GLN A 69 -7.03 -4.38 4.11
CA GLN A 69 -7.09 -3.06 4.71
C GLN A 69 -6.03 -2.14 4.11
N ALA A 70 -4.83 -2.67 3.91
CA ALA A 70 -3.75 -1.89 3.33
C ALA A 70 -4.06 -1.54 1.87
N ASP A 71 -4.60 -2.48 1.11
CA ASP A 71 -5.00 -2.22 -0.27
C ASP A 71 -6.04 -1.10 -0.33
N GLU A 72 -7.03 -1.17 0.52
CA GLU A 72 -8.09 -0.16 0.54
C GLU A 72 -7.53 1.21 0.93
N LEU A 73 -6.64 1.23 1.91
CA LEU A 73 -6.03 2.48 2.34
C LEU A 73 -5.21 3.12 1.22
N MET A 74 -4.46 2.32 0.47
CA MET A 74 -3.67 2.86 -0.63
C MET A 74 -4.57 3.36 -1.76
N ASP A 75 -5.67 2.67 -2.03
CA ASP A 75 -6.64 3.13 -3.03
C ASP A 75 -7.23 4.48 -2.62
N ARG A 76 -7.59 4.63 -1.34
CA ARG A 76 -8.10 5.91 -0.83
C ARG A 76 -7.07 7.01 -0.94
N SER A 77 -5.81 6.70 -0.61
CA SER A 77 -4.73 7.65 -0.73
C SER A 77 -4.57 8.13 -2.17
N HIS A 78 -4.64 7.18 -3.11
CA HIS A 78 -4.54 7.51 -4.53
C HIS A 78 -5.70 8.40 -4.99
N ASP A 79 -6.90 8.10 -4.52
CA ASP A 79 -8.07 8.91 -4.84
C ASP A 79 -7.90 10.34 -4.35
N ILE A 80 -7.36 10.51 -3.14
CA ILE A 80 -7.12 11.83 -2.58
C ILE A 80 -6.09 12.59 -3.43
N GLU A 81 -5.03 11.89 -3.83
CA GLU A 81 -3.99 12.51 -4.65
C GLU A 81 -4.52 13.00 -5.98
N ASN A 82 -5.53 12.33 -6.53
CA ASN A 82 -6.09 12.67 -7.82
C ASN A 82 -7.33 13.54 -7.74
N LEU A 83 -7.75 13.90 -6.53
CA LEU A 83 -9.00 14.62 -6.33
C LEU A 83 -9.02 15.96 -7.06
N PHE A 84 -7.91 16.65 -7.07
CA PHE A 84 -7.83 17.99 -7.64
C PHE A 84 -6.99 18.05 -8.91
N THR A 85 -6.59 16.93 -9.46
CA THR A 85 -5.70 16.92 -10.62
C THR A 85 -6.44 16.99 -11.95
N GLY A 86 -7.73 16.74 -11.95
CA GLY A 86 -8.48 16.69 -13.19
C GLY A 86 -8.28 15.41 -13.97
N ARG A 87 -7.50 14.49 -13.42
CA ARG A 87 -7.29 13.22 -14.09
C ARG A 87 -8.03 12.12 -13.46
N ALA A 88 -9.12 12.42 -12.89
CA ALA A 88 -9.89 11.40 -12.29
C ALA A 88 -10.05 10.34 -13.30
N LYS A 89 -9.83 9.21 -13.01
CA LYS A 89 -9.94 8.18 -13.86
C LYS A 89 -10.85 8.27 -14.85
N GLY A 90 -10.69 8.55 -15.39
CA GLY A 90 -11.48 8.69 -16.33
C GLY A 90 -11.83 9.56 -17.08
N GLN A 91 -11.51 10.20 -16.68
CA GLN A 91 -11.77 10.97 -17.27
C GLN A 91 -12.09 11.67 -17.68
N LEU A 92 -12.19 11.71 -17.73
CA LEU A 92 -12.38 12.40 -18.25
C LEU A 92 -13.04 13.00 -18.52
N LEU A 93 -13.35 12.94 -18.32
CA LEU A 93 -13.80 13.55 -18.62
C LEU A 93 -14.31 14.19 -18.54
N SER A 94 -14.41 14.09 -18.32
CA SER A 94 -14.73 14.71 -18.20
C SER A 94 -15.32 15.29 -18.02
N LEU A 95 -15.57 15.42 -17.83
CA LEU A 95 -16.01 15.99 -17.64
C LEU A 95 -16.93 16.12 -17.50
N ILE A 96 -17.23 16.09 -17.44
CA ILE A 96 -17.86 16.28 -17.30
C ILE A 96 -18.54 16.12 -16.68
N HIS A 97 -18.88 15.83 -16.28
CA HIS A 97 -19.24 15.86 -15.61
C HIS A 97 -19.51 15.86 -14.77
N ILE A 98 -19.62 15.93 -14.46
CA ILE A 98 -19.67 16.19 -13.64
C ILE A 98 -20.15 16.06 -13.02
N SER A 99 -20.50 15.93 -12.84
CA SER A 99 -20.71 16.05 -12.21
C SER A 99 -21.08 15.68 -11.61
N GLU A 100 -21.35 15.45 -11.27
CA GLU A 100 -21.44 15.38 -10.60
C GLU A 100 -21.36 15.05 -9.96
N PRO A 101 -21.75 15.21 -9.85
CA PRO A 101 -21.47 15.04 -9.09
C PRO A 101 -21.44 14.45 -8.49
N THR A 102 -21.64 14.03 -8.13
CA THR A 102 -21.21 13.74 -7.55
C THR A 102 -21.08 12.98 -7.11
N ARG A 103 -21.32 12.67 -6.80
CA ARG A 103 -20.84 12.23 -6.42
C ARG A 103 -20.39 11.60 -5.92
N ARG A 104 -20.54 11.45 -5.72
CA ARG A 104 -19.84 11.21 -5.37
C ARG A 104 -19.37 11.20 -4.99
N THR A 105 -19.64 11.17 -4.93
CA THR A 105 -19.04 11.58 -4.82
C THR A 105 -18.68 11.58 -4.70
N GLN A 106 -18.83 11.56 -4.43
CA GLN A 106 -18.30 11.90 -4.47
C GLN A 106 -17.95 11.95 -4.25
#